data_c73401d6a677518506d7b8fab1aa159f
#
_entry.id   c73401d6a677518506d7b8fab1aa159f
#
_cell.length_a   1.000
_cell.length_b   1.000
_cell.length_c   1.000
_cell.angle_alpha   90.00
_cell.angle_beta   90.00
_cell.angle_gamma   90.00
#
_symmetry.space_group_name_H-M   'P 1'
#
loop_
_entity.id
_entity.type
_entity.pdbx_description
1 polymer ?
#
loop_
_entity_poly.entity_id
_entity_poly.type
_entity_poly.pdbx_seq_one_letter_code
_entity_poly.pdbx_strand_id
1 'polypeptide(L)'
;MDTGAVRSRIPVDLKEKLGLETIRHINAQMANGQTESVELTEATYIYIMDRVATESFLVLGSEVLIGQTAMESTDLLVDCNRQCVITNPDHPNSAVIRIR
;
A
#
# COMPACT_ATOMS: atom_id res chain seq x y z
N MET A 1 9.57 -7.24 12.94
CA MET A 1 8.93 -6.11 12.26
C MET A 1 8.49 -6.49 10.88
N ASP A 2 7.29 -6.23 10.56
CA ASP A 2 6.76 -6.58 9.26
C ASP A 2 7.08 -5.51 8.24
N THR A 3 8.07 -5.77 7.40
CA THR A 3 8.46 -4.84 6.36
C THR A 3 7.49 -4.84 5.18
N GLY A 4 6.68 -5.87 5.05
CA GLY A 4 5.63 -5.91 4.02
C GLY A 4 4.60 -4.83 4.22
N ALA A 5 4.42 -4.36 5.45
CA ALA A 5 3.47 -3.29 5.76
C ALA A 5 3.97 -1.91 5.32
N VAL A 6 5.23 -1.77 4.93
CA VAL A 6 5.77 -0.48 4.52
C VAL A 6 5.34 -0.14 3.10
N ARG A 7 5.31 -1.12 2.21
CA ARG A 7 4.97 -0.90 0.81
C ARG A 7 3.70 -1.66 0.44
N SER A 8 2.88 -1.00 -0.35
CA SER A 8 1.66 -1.62 -0.89
C SER A 8 2.01 -2.63 -1.98
N ARG A 9 1.20 -3.67 -2.09
CA ARG A 9 1.37 -4.68 -3.13
C ARG A 9 0.02 -5.15 -3.66
N ILE A 10 0.03 -5.61 -4.90
CA ILE A 10 -1.15 -6.16 -5.55
C ILE A 10 -0.76 -7.44 -6.32
N PRO A 11 -1.70 -8.36 -6.52
CA PRO A 11 -1.46 -9.52 -7.38
C PRO A 11 -1.33 -9.10 -8.84
N VAL A 12 -0.67 -9.95 -9.63
CA VAL A 12 -0.44 -9.67 -11.04
C VAL A 12 -1.74 -9.55 -11.84
N ASP A 13 -2.73 -10.37 -11.54
CA ASP A 13 -4.00 -10.31 -12.26
C ASP A 13 -4.74 -9.00 -11.98
N LEU A 14 -4.64 -8.45 -10.79
CA LEU A 14 -5.23 -7.14 -10.50
C LEU A 14 -4.48 -6.03 -11.23
N LYS A 15 -3.15 -6.11 -11.28
CA LYS A 15 -2.36 -5.16 -12.06
C LYS A 15 -2.82 -5.12 -13.51
N GLU A 16 -3.01 -6.28 -14.11
CA GLU A 16 -3.46 -6.39 -15.50
C GLU A 16 -4.88 -5.86 -15.67
N LYS A 17 -5.76 -6.19 -14.74
CA LYS A 17 -7.15 -5.75 -14.78
C LYS A 17 -7.26 -4.23 -14.70
N LEU A 18 -6.41 -3.59 -13.92
CA LEU A 18 -6.39 -2.15 -13.77
C LEU A 18 -5.61 -1.44 -14.88
N GLY A 19 -4.87 -2.19 -15.70
CA GLY A 19 -4.09 -1.63 -16.79
C GLY A 19 -2.89 -0.83 -16.34
N LEU A 20 -2.34 -1.13 -15.18
CA LEU A 20 -1.17 -0.41 -14.66
C LEU A 20 0.09 -0.86 -15.36
N GLU A 21 0.94 0.09 -15.70
CA GLU A 21 2.22 -0.19 -16.33
C GLU A 21 3.30 -0.39 -15.30
N THR A 22 4.27 -1.25 -15.63
CA THR A 22 5.46 -1.44 -14.82
C THR A 22 6.46 -0.33 -15.15
N ILE A 23 6.90 0.41 -14.14
CA ILE A 23 7.88 1.48 -14.36
C ILE A 23 9.30 1.01 -14.12
N ARG A 24 9.50 0.01 -13.28
CA ARG A 24 10.81 -0.60 -13.05
C ARG A 24 10.68 -1.88 -12.27
N HIS A 25 11.81 -2.60 -12.14
CA HIS A 25 11.90 -3.79 -11.31
C HIS A 25 12.74 -3.48 -10.09
N ILE A 26 12.35 -4.04 -8.96
CA ILE A 26 13.03 -3.86 -7.68
C ILE A 26 13.44 -5.23 -7.17
N ASN A 27 14.65 -5.33 -6.64
CA ASN A 27 15.08 -6.55 -5.97
C ASN A 27 14.52 -6.54 -4.56
N ALA A 28 13.68 -7.52 -4.27
CA ALA A 28 13.01 -7.63 -2.98
C ALA A 28 13.50 -8.86 -2.25
N GLN A 29 13.85 -8.71 -0.99
CA GLN A 29 14.23 -9.84 -0.14
C GLN A 29 12.97 -10.44 0.47
N MET A 30 12.76 -11.72 0.19
CA MET A 30 11.59 -12.44 0.66
C MET A 30 11.80 -12.97 2.08
N ALA A 31 10.72 -13.43 2.71
CA ALA A 31 10.75 -13.93 4.07
C ALA A 31 11.71 -15.12 4.24
N ASN A 32 11.92 -15.89 3.17
CA ASN A 32 12.86 -17.03 3.21
C ASN A 32 14.32 -16.61 2.97
N GLY A 33 14.59 -15.31 2.87
CA GLY A 33 15.92 -14.79 2.66
C GLY A 33 16.35 -14.68 1.21
N GLN A 34 15.57 -15.20 0.28
CA GLN A 34 15.88 -15.13 -1.13
C GLN A 34 15.53 -13.75 -1.69
N THR A 35 16.30 -13.33 -2.71
CA THR A 35 16.04 -12.07 -3.39
C THR A 35 15.37 -12.35 -4.73
N GLU A 36 14.28 -11.67 -5.02
CA GLU A 36 13.57 -11.81 -6.27
C GLU A 36 13.39 -10.45 -6.91
N SER A 37 13.33 -10.44 -8.24
CA SER A 37 13.00 -9.23 -9.00
C SER A 37 11.51 -9.08 -9.05
N VAL A 38 11.01 -7.96 -8.57
CA VAL A 38 9.57 -7.68 -8.46
C VAL A 38 9.26 -6.42 -9.23
N GLU A 39 8.12 -6.42 -9.96
CA GLU A 39 7.69 -5.25 -10.71
C GLU A 39 7.15 -4.18 -9.76
N LEU A 40 7.46 -2.93 -10.09
CA LEU A 40 6.85 -1.77 -9.43
C LEU A 40 6.00 -1.05 -10.45
N THR A 41 4.74 -0.80 -10.11
CA THR A 41 3.81 -0.15 -11.03
C THR A 41 4.00 1.35 -11.06
N GLU A 42 3.45 1.98 -12.11
CA GLU A 42 3.27 3.41 -12.13
C GLU A 42 2.42 3.86 -10.94
N ALA A 43 2.57 5.11 -10.57
CA ALA A 43 1.77 5.66 -9.47
C ALA A 43 0.31 5.78 -9.89
N THR A 44 -0.58 5.43 -9.01
CA THR A 44 -2.01 5.54 -9.24
C THR A 44 -2.69 6.07 -7.98
N TYR A 45 -3.91 6.56 -8.15
CA TYR A 45 -4.68 7.00 -7.00
C TYR A 45 -5.36 5.81 -6.35
N ILE A 46 -5.37 5.82 -5.03
CA ILE A 46 -6.16 4.88 -4.25
C ILE A 46 -7.10 5.66 -3.34
N TYR A 47 -8.29 5.13 -3.20
CA TYR A 47 -9.33 5.76 -2.37
C TYR A 47 -9.62 4.84 -1.21
N ILE A 48 -9.42 5.34 0.00
CA ILE A 48 -9.70 4.59 1.22
C ILE A 48 -10.58 5.47 2.10
N MET A 49 -11.82 5.03 2.32
CA MET A 49 -12.76 5.74 3.18
C MET A 49 -12.90 7.22 2.79
N ASP A 50 -13.11 7.48 1.50
CA ASP A 50 -13.25 8.81 0.91
C ASP A 50 -11.99 9.68 0.96
N ARG A 51 -10.86 9.06 1.30
CA ARG A 51 -9.57 9.73 1.27
C ARG A 51 -8.77 9.19 0.11
N VAL A 52 -7.91 10.03 -0.46
CA VAL A 52 -7.14 9.66 -1.63
C VAL A 52 -5.64 9.70 -1.30
N ALA A 53 -4.92 8.72 -1.82
CA ALA A 53 -3.45 8.71 -1.78
C ALA A 53 -2.93 8.34 -3.15
N THR A 54 -1.69 8.71 -3.42
CA THR A 54 -0.99 8.29 -4.63
C THR A 54 -0.02 7.20 -4.23
N GLU A 55 -0.08 6.06 -4.92
CA GLU A 55 0.72 4.91 -4.54
C GLU A 55 1.19 4.13 -5.76
N SER A 56 2.43 3.66 -5.69
CA SER A 56 2.95 2.66 -6.61
C SER A 56 2.95 1.32 -5.89
N PHE A 57 2.62 0.26 -6.62
CA PHE A 57 2.47 -1.06 -6.01
C PHE A 57 3.55 -2.01 -6.45
N LEU A 58 4.04 -2.82 -5.52
CA LEU A 58 4.80 -3.99 -5.87
C LEU A 58 3.83 -5.06 -6.36
N VAL A 59 4.22 -5.75 -7.43
CA VAL A 59 3.38 -6.82 -8.00
C VAL A 59 3.87 -8.14 -7.48
N LEU A 60 3.19 -8.67 -6.48
CA LEU A 60 3.51 -9.97 -5.93
C LEU A 60 2.38 -10.47 -5.05
N GLY A 61 2.39 -11.78 -4.82
CA GLY A 61 1.43 -12.41 -3.92
C GLY A 61 0.07 -12.61 -4.53
N SER A 62 -0.88 -12.97 -3.69
CA SER A 62 -2.25 -13.27 -4.09
C SER A 62 -3.28 -12.33 -3.47
N GLU A 63 -2.84 -11.43 -2.61
CA GLU A 63 -3.73 -10.52 -1.89
C GLU A 63 -3.24 -9.08 -2.02
N VAL A 64 -4.18 -8.15 -1.95
CA VAL A 64 -3.86 -6.73 -1.87
C VAL A 64 -3.42 -6.40 -0.45
N LEU A 65 -2.30 -5.70 -0.35
CA LEU A 65 -1.84 -5.19 0.93
C LEU A 65 -1.59 -3.69 0.79
N ILE A 66 -2.23 -2.91 1.63
CA ILE A 66 -2.01 -1.46 1.66
C ILE A 66 -0.92 -1.19 2.68
N GLY A 67 0.16 -0.59 2.21
CA GLY A 67 1.33 -0.37 3.04
C GLY A 67 1.17 0.80 3.99
N GLN A 68 2.10 0.88 4.92
CA GLN A 68 2.09 1.90 5.96
C GLN A 68 2.17 3.32 5.38
N THR A 69 2.92 3.51 4.30
CA THR A 69 3.04 4.82 3.68
C THR A 69 1.70 5.34 3.16
N ALA A 70 0.89 4.45 2.57
CA ALA A 70 -0.44 4.83 2.11
C ALA A 70 -1.37 5.13 3.28
N MET A 71 -1.26 4.37 4.35
CA MET A 71 -2.06 4.62 5.56
C MET A 71 -1.70 5.96 6.18
N GLU A 72 -0.43 6.30 6.24
CA GLU A 72 0.00 7.59 6.75
C GLU A 72 -0.48 8.74 5.85
N SER A 73 -0.41 8.56 4.55
CA SER A 73 -0.85 9.58 3.59
C SER A 73 -2.35 9.87 3.68
N THR A 74 -3.13 8.87 4.06
CA THR A 74 -4.57 9.03 4.22
C THR A 74 -4.98 9.31 5.66
N ASP A 75 -4.01 9.33 6.58
CA ASP A 75 -4.26 9.56 8.01
C ASP A 75 -5.27 8.58 8.59
N LEU A 76 -5.06 7.31 8.25
CA LEU A 76 -5.91 6.22 8.70
C LEU A 76 -5.13 5.30 9.62
N LEU A 77 -5.85 4.61 10.48
CA LEU A 77 -5.29 3.65 11.41
C LEU A 77 -5.91 2.28 11.20
N VAL A 78 -5.17 1.24 11.58
CA VAL A 78 -5.70 -0.11 11.58
C VAL A 78 -6.17 -0.45 12.98
N ASP A 79 -7.44 -0.79 13.11
CA ASP A 79 -8.00 -1.29 14.37
C ASP A 79 -7.79 -2.80 14.40
N CYS A 80 -6.78 -3.24 15.14
CA CYS A 80 -6.43 -4.66 15.18
C CYS A 80 -7.51 -5.52 15.84
N ASN A 81 -8.28 -4.94 16.76
CA ASN A 81 -9.34 -5.70 17.44
C ASN A 81 -10.51 -5.97 16.50
N ARG A 82 -10.84 -5.01 15.65
CA ARG A 82 -11.93 -5.14 14.69
C ARG A 82 -11.46 -5.59 13.32
N GLN A 83 -10.13 -5.64 13.11
CA GLN A 83 -9.53 -5.99 11.83
C GLN A 83 -10.05 -5.13 10.69
N CYS A 84 -10.12 -3.83 10.94
CA CYS A 84 -10.62 -2.87 9.96
C CYS A 84 -9.82 -1.58 10.00
N VAL A 85 -10.00 -0.76 8.96
CA VAL A 85 -9.37 0.54 8.87
C VAL A 85 -10.35 1.57 9.45
N ILE A 86 -9.83 2.45 10.30
CA ILE A 86 -10.62 3.53 10.89
C ILE A 86 -9.94 4.87 10.61
N THR A 87 -10.72 5.93 10.66
CA THR A 87 -10.15 7.27 10.60
C THR A 87 -9.37 7.54 11.88
N ASN A 88 -8.33 8.38 11.76
CA ASN A 88 -7.60 8.83 12.94
C ASN A 88 -8.58 9.57 13.86
N PRO A 89 -8.72 9.16 15.12
CA PRO A 89 -9.67 9.81 16.03
C PRO A 89 -9.41 11.31 16.23
N ASP A 90 -8.16 11.74 16.04
CA ASP A 90 -7.81 13.16 16.15
C ASP A 90 -8.23 13.95 14.91
N HIS A 91 -8.48 13.25 13.78
CA HIS A 91 -8.81 13.88 12.50
C HIS A 91 -9.94 13.08 11.82
N PRO A 92 -11.14 13.07 12.40
CA PRO A 92 -12.20 12.17 11.90
C PRO A 92 -12.80 12.60 10.56
N ASN A 93 -12.70 13.88 10.20
CA ASN A 93 -13.41 14.42 9.04
C ASN A 93 -12.50 14.73 7.86
N SER A 94 -11.20 14.81 8.08
CA SER A 94 -10.26 15.10 7.01
C SER A 94 -8.87 14.58 7.36
N ALA A 95 -8.10 14.23 6.35
CA ALA A 95 -6.74 13.77 6.56
C ALA A 95 -5.83 14.94 6.91
N VAL A 96 -4.97 14.73 7.89
CA VAL A 96 -3.93 15.69 8.29
C VAL A 96 -2.58 14.99 8.16
N ILE A 97 -1.71 15.55 7.33
CA ILE A 97 -0.41 14.96 7.05
C ILE A 97 0.62 15.65 7.94
N ARG A 98 1.42 14.84 8.62
CA ARG A 98 2.48 15.34 9.46
C ARG A 98 3.69 15.69 8.60
N ILE A 99 4.14 16.91 8.72
CA ILE A 99 5.32 17.40 8.01
C ILE A 99 6.46 17.52 9.01
N ARG A 100 7.61 16.94 8.64
CA ARG A 100 8.79 16.92 9.49
C ARG A 100 9.96 17.64 8.84
#